data_c6d10eeaff1c8546c6a6e29c749df4b1
#
_entry.id   c6d10eeaff1c8546c6a6e29c749df4b1
#
_cell.length_a   1.000
_cell.length_b   1.000
_cell.length_c   1.000
_cell.angle_alpha   90.00
_cell.angle_beta   90.00
_cell.angle_gamma   90.00
#
_symmetry.space_group_name_H-M   'P 1'
#
loop_
_entity.id
_entity.type
_entity.pdbx_description
1 polymer ?
#
loop_
_entity_poly.entity_id
_entity_poly.type
_entity_poly.pdbx_seq_one_letter_code
_entity_poly.pdbx_strand_id
1 'polypeptide(L)'
;MSSPKIPRIIFSTCSNKQSSLDSIRAARERLTSENPSWKYVEFSDADSMEFIKRNFDATLLKCFQAINPVYGAARADLFRYCLIYHLGGVYLDIKSTVSNKLDRIIRDEDSFLLSQWDNRPGQPHYRWGIHPELSHFPGGEYQQWFIAAQPRHPFLKAVIEKVVRNILDYPSKIEQPRGKNGVLKTTGPIAFTLAINQYILEHGLSEGGLFRHIDSSKEGFCYSIFEESGMTLTHSHIFNSGGKDSETGINNDASQYSKTHYVNRSEPIVIPGMAAITNN
;
A
#
# COMPACT_ATOMS: atom_id res chain seq x y z
N MET A 1 23.65 -2.51 22.65
CA MET A 1 22.69 -1.77 21.80
C MET A 1 21.48 -2.67 21.62
N SER A 2 20.28 -2.21 21.86
CA SER A 2 19.06 -2.98 21.57
C SER A 2 18.97 -3.18 20.05
N SER A 3 18.48 -4.35 19.61
CA SER A 3 18.21 -4.56 18.18
C SER A 3 17.16 -3.57 17.70
N PRO A 4 17.25 -3.06 16.44
CA PRO A 4 16.25 -2.16 15.89
C PRO A 4 14.86 -2.82 15.91
N LYS A 5 13.83 -2.05 16.25
CA LYS A 5 12.46 -2.57 16.36
C LYS A 5 11.90 -2.97 14.99
N ILE A 6 12.22 -2.18 13.95
CA ILE A 6 11.82 -2.47 12.57
C ILE A 6 12.89 -3.35 11.92
N PRO A 7 12.58 -4.60 11.55
CA PRO A 7 13.53 -5.49 10.87
C PRO A 7 14.06 -4.91 9.56
N ARG A 8 15.33 -5.12 9.27
CA ARG A 8 16.00 -4.65 8.05
C ARG A 8 15.64 -5.51 6.83
N ILE A 9 14.36 -5.53 6.50
CA ILE A 9 13.84 -6.25 5.35
C ILE A 9 12.93 -5.31 4.57
N ILE A 10 13.13 -5.24 3.25
CA ILE A 10 12.28 -4.52 2.30
C ILE A 10 11.41 -5.53 1.58
N PHE A 11 10.13 -5.27 1.50
CA PHE A 11 9.15 -6.10 0.81
C PHE A 11 8.46 -5.33 -0.30
N SER A 12 8.18 -6.01 -1.40
CA SER A 12 7.28 -5.54 -2.46
C SER A 12 6.40 -6.67 -2.95
N THR A 13 5.27 -6.32 -3.54
CA THR A 13 4.44 -7.27 -4.30
C THR A 13 4.49 -6.95 -5.78
N CYS A 14 4.56 -7.96 -6.61
CA CYS A 14 4.72 -7.80 -8.04
C CYS A 14 3.99 -8.89 -8.81
N SER A 15 3.25 -8.50 -9.85
CA SER A 15 2.81 -9.47 -10.85
C SER A 15 3.98 -9.84 -11.78
N ASN A 16 3.96 -11.05 -12.35
CA ASN A 16 5.00 -11.50 -13.27
C ASN A 16 5.26 -10.53 -14.44
N LYS A 17 4.22 -9.81 -14.90
CA LYS A 17 4.34 -8.81 -15.97
C LYS A 17 5.10 -7.56 -15.51
N GLN A 18 4.91 -7.13 -14.28
CA GLN A 18 5.58 -5.94 -13.75
C GLN A 18 7.05 -6.21 -13.45
N SER A 19 7.38 -7.43 -12.97
CA SER A 19 8.77 -7.79 -12.63
C SER A 19 9.70 -7.81 -13.85
N SER A 20 9.16 -7.95 -15.05
CA SER A 20 9.93 -7.97 -16.29
C SER A 20 10.29 -6.59 -16.86
N LEU A 21 9.75 -5.50 -16.30
CA LEU A 21 10.04 -4.15 -16.78
C LEU A 21 11.47 -3.73 -16.37
N ASP A 22 12.25 -3.26 -17.33
CA ASP A 22 13.64 -2.85 -17.13
C ASP A 22 13.77 -1.72 -16.09
N SER A 23 12.86 -0.74 -16.12
CA SER A 23 12.84 0.37 -15.15
C SER A 23 12.62 -0.11 -13.71
N ILE A 24 11.77 -1.10 -13.50
CA ILE A 24 11.52 -1.69 -12.18
C ILE A 24 12.74 -2.49 -11.73
N ARG A 25 13.36 -3.26 -12.65
CA ARG A 25 14.57 -4.01 -12.34
C ARG A 25 15.72 -3.08 -11.95
N ALA A 26 15.97 -2.03 -12.72
CA ALA A 26 17.02 -1.04 -12.42
C ALA A 26 16.77 -0.34 -11.07
N ALA A 27 15.51 0.05 -10.78
CA ALA A 27 15.17 0.66 -9.50
C ALA A 27 15.42 -0.28 -8.31
N ARG A 28 15.13 -1.58 -8.46
CA ARG A 28 15.42 -2.59 -7.42
C ARG A 28 16.92 -2.78 -7.21
N GLU A 29 17.70 -2.88 -8.29
CA GLU A 29 19.16 -3.02 -8.24
C GLU A 29 19.76 -1.82 -7.51
N ARG A 30 19.30 -0.61 -7.82
CA ARG A 30 19.70 0.61 -7.12
C ARG A 30 19.30 0.57 -5.65
N LEU A 31 18.03 0.30 -5.34
CA LEU A 31 17.52 0.22 -3.97
C LEU A 31 18.34 -0.76 -3.11
N THR A 32 18.66 -1.93 -3.64
CA THR A 32 19.42 -2.96 -2.92
C THR A 32 20.90 -2.60 -2.78
N SER A 33 21.53 -2.04 -3.82
CA SER A 33 22.93 -1.62 -3.78
C SER A 33 23.18 -0.44 -2.82
N GLU A 34 22.22 0.48 -2.72
CA GLU A 34 22.30 1.62 -1.81
C GLU A 34 21.95 1.26 -0.34
N ASN A 35 21.28 0.12 -0.13
CA ASN A 35 20.87 -0.39 1.18
C ASN A 35 21.41 -1.82 1.46
N PRO A 36 22.73 -2.05 1.46
CA PRO A 36 23.31 -3.39 1.53
C PRO A 36 23.06 -4.12 2.86
N SER A 37 22.69 -3.40 3.92
CA SER A 37 22.30 -3.97 5.21
C SER A 37 20.85 -4.45 5.25
N TRP A 38 20.08 -4.21 4.18
CA TRP A 38 18.65 -4.56 4.07
C TRP A 38 18.46 -5.72 3.09
N LYS A 39 17.71 -6.73 3.52
CA LYS A 39 17.30 -7.83 2.64
C LYS A 39 16.08 -7.40 1.81
N TYR A 40 16.11 -7.56 0.49
CA TYR A 40 14.95 -7.34 -0.37
C TYR A 40 14.23 -8.67 -0.66
N VAL A 41 12.92 -8.69 -0.51
CA VAL A 41 12.05 -9.85 -0.76
C VAL A 41 10.81 -9.42 -1.55
N GLU A 42 10.55 -10.10 -2.63
CA GLU A 42 9.39 -9.86 -3.48
C GLU A 42 8.41 -11.02 -3.40
N PHE A 43 7.11 -10.70 -3.37
CA PHE A 43 6.03 -11.67 -3.33
C PHE A 43 5.19 -11.58 -4.60
N SER A 44 4.97 -12.72 -5.25
CA SER A 44 3.94 -12.88 -6.28
C SER A 44 2.55 -13.02 -5.67
N ASP A 45 1.51 -13.03 -6.52
CA ASP A 45 0.14 -13.31 -6.08
C ASP A 45 0.01 -14.70 -5.44
N ALA A 46 0.74 -15.70 -5.97
CA ALA A 46 0.74 -17.05 -5.43
C ALA A 46 1.43 -17.12 -4.06
N ASP A 47 2.59 -16.44 -3.92
CA ASP A 47 3.30 -16.35 -2.65
C ASP A 47 2.46 -15.64 -1.59
N SER A 48 1.73 -14.60 -1.99
CA SER A 48 0.83 -13.84 -1.11
C SER A 48 -0.29 -14.71 -0.57
N MET A 49 -0.92 -15.53 -1.41
CA MET A 49 -1.96 -16.48 -1.02
C MET A 49 -1.42 -17.53 -0.04
N GLU A 50 -0.28 -18.12 -0.36
CA GLU A 50 0.33 -19.15 0.49
C GLU A 50 0.79 -18.58 1.83
N PHE A 51 1.32 -17.34 1.84
CA PHE A 51 1.69 -16.65 3.07
C PHE A 51 0.48 -16.43 3.99
N ILE A 52 -0.63 -15.93 3.45
CA ILE A 52 -1.89 -15.74 4.21
C ILE A 52 -2.37 -17.08 4.78
N LYS A 53 -2.39 -18.13 3.96
CA LYS A 53 -2.84 -19.46 4.36
C LYS A 53 -2.03 -20.05 5.52
N ARG A 54 -0.71 -19.79 5.54
CA ARG A 54 0.19 -20.33 6.58
C ARG A 54 0.16 -19.57 7.89
N ASN A 55 -0.09 -18.27 7.85
CA ASN A 55 0.18 -17.39 8.98
C ASN A 55 -1.06 -16.77 9.61
N PHE A 56 -2.24 -16.95 9.00
CA PHE A 56 -3.49 -16.37 9.47
C PHE A 56 -4.62 -17.39 9.53
N ASP A 57 -5.71 -17.04 10.19
CA ASP A 57 -6.86 -17.91 10.35
C ASP A 57 -7.69 -18.08 9.07
N ALA A 58 -8.62 -19.01 9.12
CA ALA A 58 -9.49 -19.32 8.00
C ALA A 58 -10.39 -18.15 7.60
N THR A 59 -10.76 -17.27 8.53
CA THR A 59 -11.61 -16.10 8.24
C THR A 59 -10.85 -15.10 7.37
N LEU A 60 -9.62 -14.77 7.73
CA LEU A 60 -8.79 -13.86 6.94
C LEU A 60 -8.47 -14.45 5.58
N LEU A 61 -8.17 -15.75 5.49
CA LEU A 61 -7.96 -16.44 4.22
C LEU A 61 -9.21 -16.35 3.33
N LYS A 62 -10.39 -16.62 3.86
CA LYS A 62 -11.66 -16.46 3.11
C LYS A 62 -11.87 -15.01 2.63
N CYS A 63 -11.60 -14.03 3.49
CA CYS A 63 -11.68 -12.62 3.10
C CYS A 63 -10.72 -12.28 1.97
N PHE A 64 -9.47 -12.75 2.04
CA PHE A 64 -8.48 -12.54 0.98
C PHE A 64 -8.91 -13.18 -0.35
N GLN A 65 -9.46 -14.39 -0.29
CA GLN A 65 -10.00 -15.10 -1.47
C GLN A 65 -11.26 -14.43 -2.03
N ALA A 66 -12.08 -13.82 -1.18
CA ALA A 66 -13.29 -13.14 -1.58
C ALA A 66 -13.02 -11.80 -2.30
N ILE A 67 -11.85 -11.20 -2.15
CA ILE A 67 -11.47 -10.02 -2.94
C ILE A 67 -11.38 -10.44 -4.41
N ASN A 68 -12.17 -9.78 -5.25
CA ASN A 68 -12.22 -10.06 -6.68
C ASN A 68 -10.83 -9.91 -7.33
N PRO A 69 -10.29 -10.93 -8.00
CA PRO A 69 -8.94 -10.92 -8.59
C PRO A 69 -8.69 -9.78 -9.59
N VAL A 70 -9.73 -9.21 -10.20
CA VAL A 70 -9.58 -8.05 -11.09
C VAL A 70 -9.12 -6.78 -10.36
N TYR A 71 -9.21 -6.78 -9.03
CA TYR A 71 -8.73 -5.74 -8.14
C TYR A 71 -7.41 -6.12 -7.46
N GLY A 72 -6.36 -6.34 -8.24
CA GLY A 72 -5.03 -6.68 -7.72
C GLY A 72 -4.53 -5.70 -6.63
N ALA A 73 -4.86 -4.41 -6.78
CA ALA A 73 -4.54 -3.41 -5.75
C ALA A 73 -5.20 -3.71 -4.40
N ALA A 74 -6.48 -4.10 -4.38
CA ALA A 74 -7.19 -4.43 -3.13
C ALA A 74 -6.61 -5.69 -2.46
N ARG A 75 -6.18 -6.67 -3.25
CA ARG A 75 -5.46 -7.86 -2.74
C ARG A 75 -4.10 -7.48 -2.17
N ALA A 76 -3.35 -6.64 -2.88
CA ALA A 76 -2.07 -6.13 -2.41
C ALA A 76 -2.21 -5.31 -1.11
N ASP A 77 -3.29 -4.53 -0.96
CA ASP A 77 -3.57 -3.78 0.26
C ASP A 77 -3.70 -4.70 1.48
N LEU A 78 -4.62 -5.67 1.46
CA LEU A 78 -4.77 -6.60 2.58
C LEU A 78 -3.49 -7.39 2.83
N PHE A 79 -2.81 -7.82 1.76
CA PHE A 79 -1.58 -8.58 1.88
C PHE A 79 -0.47 -7.79 2.57
N ARG A 80 -0.19 -6.53 2.16
CA ARG A 80 0.88 -5.72 2.77
C ARG A 80 0.66 -5.47 4.25
N TYR A 81 -0.59 -5.31 4.68
CA TYR A 81 -0.91 -5.18 6.10
C TYR A 81 -0.61 -6.46 6.88
N CYS A 82 -1.02 -7.59 6.34
CA CYS A 82 -0.75 -8.91 6.93
C CYS A 82 0.75 -9.21 6.98
N LEU A 83 1.46 -8.94 5.89
CA LEU A 83 2.90 -9.18 5.75
C LEU A 83 3.69 -8.40 6.81
N ILE A 84 3.48 -7.09 6.86
CA ILE A 84 4.20 -6.22 7.79
C ILE A 84 3.73 -6.45 9.23
N TYR A 85 2.46 -6.76 9.46
CA TYR A 85 2.00 -7.17 10.79
C TYR A 85 2.74 -8.43 11.26
N HIS A 86 2.94 -9.42 10.39
CA HIS A 86 3.56 -10.69 10.78
C HIS A 86 5.08 -10.59 10.92
N LEU A 87 5.77 -9.96 9.96
CA LEU A 87 7.23 -9.96 9.87
C LEU A 87 7.87 -8.65 10.33
N GLY A 88 7.14 -7.53 10.34
CA GLY A 88 7.73 -6.19 10.42
C GLY A 88 8.51 -5.85 9.15
N GLY A 89 9.31 -4.78 9.20
CA GLY A 89 10.12 -4.33 8.07
C GLY A 89 9.50 -3.17 7.30
N VAL A 90 9.91 -3.01 6.06
CA VAL A 90 9.47 -1.94 5.15
C VAL A 90 8.81 -2.54 3.94
N TYR A 91 7.55 -2.22 3.72
CA TYR A 91 6.88 -2.47 2.45
C TYR A 91 7.02 -1.24 1.54
N LEU A 92 7.29 -1.46 0.28
CA LEU A 92 7.25 -0.45 -0.78
C LEU A 92 6.42 -0.98 -1.95
N ASP A 93 5.53 -0.16 -2.48
CA ASP A 93 4.88 -0.48 -3.76
C ASP A 93 5.95 -0.69 -4.84
N ILE A 94 5.70 -1.58 -5.80
CA ILE A 94 6.69 -1.99 -6.80
C ILE A 94 7.28 -0.82 -7.62
N LYS A 95 6.54 0.28 -7.72
CA LYS A 95 6.94 1.50 -8.43
C LYS A 95 7.53 2.57 -7.51
N SER A 96 7.68 2.25 -6.24
CA SER A 96 8.20 3.19 -5.24
C SER A 96 9.65 2.86 -4.89
N THR A 97 10.37 3.85 -4.40
CA THR A 97 11.77 3.70 -4.00
C THR A 97 12.09 4.64 -2.84
N VAL A 98 13.36 4.67 -2.44
CA VAL A 98 13.91 5.67 -1.52
C VAL A 98 15.13 6.33 -2.15
N SER A 99 15.27 7.64 -1.98
CA SER A 99 16.46 8.41 -2.40
C SER A 99 17.52 8.52 -1.31
N ASN A 100 17.16 8.24 -0.06
CA ASN A 100 18.08 8.20 1.08
C ASN A 100 18.24 6.76 1.57
N LYS A 101 19.39 6.48 2.22
CA LYS A 101 19.61 5.17 2.86
C LYS A 101 18.56 4.93 3.97
N LEU A 102 17.95 3.78 3.98
CA LEU A 102 16.94 3.40 4.99
C LEU A 102 17.50 3.46 6.42
N ASP A 103 18.80 3.18 6.62
CA ASP A 103 19.46 3.33 7.93
C ASP A 103 19.56 4.80 8.42
N ARG A 104 19.32 5.80 7.55
CA ARG A 104 19.21 7.21 7.93
C ARG A 104 17.77 7.62 8.18
N ILE A 105 16.82 6.98 7.50
CA ILE A 105 15.39 7.29 7.61
C ILE A 105 14.80 6.64 8.86
N ILE A 106 15.12 5.35 9.06
CA ILE A 106 14.55 4.51 10.12
C ILE A 106 15.51 4.46 11.30
N ARG A 107 15.04 4.93 12.44
CA ARG A 107 15.78 4.94 13.71
C ARG A 107 15.58 3.63 14.45
N ASP A 108 16.52 3.26 15.31
CA ASP A 108 16.44 2.02 16.08
C ASP A 108 15.21 1.99 17.03
N GLU A 109 14.78 3.16 17.50
CA GLU A 109 13.60 3.32 18.36
C GLU A 109 12.27 3.36 17.62
N ASP A 110 12.26 3.51 16.28
CA ASP A 110 11.03 3.57 15.50
C ASP A 110 10.26 2.25 15.60
N SER A 111 8.97 2.35 15.87
CA SER A 111 8.05 1.21 15.88
C SER A 111 7.06 1.24 14.73
N PHE A 112 6.69 2.45 14.27
CA PHE A 112 5.85 2.69 13.10
C PHE A 112 6.11 4.08 12.53
N LEU A 113 6.23 4.19 11.19
CA LEU A 113 6.29 5.48 10.51
C LEU A 113 4.94 5.81 9.89
N LEU A 114 4.36 6.95 10.27
CA LEU A 114 3.17 7.51 9.64
C LEU A 114 3.54 8.70 8.76
N SER A 115 2.88 8.82 7.62
CA SER A 115 3.03 9.98 6.74
C SER A 115 1.72 10.29 6.03
N GLN A 116 1.55 11.56 5.66
CA GLN A 116 0.46 12.07 4.83
C GLN A 116 1.05 12.75 3.61
N TRP A 117 0.21 13.01 2.60
CA TRP A 117 0.63 13.79 1.44
C TRP A 117 0.84 15.25 1.83
N ASP A 118 1.88 15.89 1.32
CA ASP A 118 1.95 17.35 1.34
C ASP A 118 0.97 17.91 0.29
N ASN A 119 -0.30 17.97 0.69
CA ASN A 119 -1.42 18.32 -0.17
C ASN A 119 -1.82 19.80 -0.10
N ARG A 120 -0.93 20.66 0.45
CA ARG A 120 -1.12 22.11 0.55
C ARG A 120 -1.07 22.77 -0.84
N PRO A 121 -1.69 23.96 -1.01
CA PRO A 121 -1.58 24.72 -2.24
C PRO A 121 -0.13 24.97 -2.66
N GLY A 122 0.16 24.75 -3.96
CA GLY A 122 1.51 24.93 -4.52
C GLY A 122 2.44 23.73 -4.39
N GLN A 123 2.03 22.67 -3.69
CA GLN A 123 2.83 21.45 -3.59
C GLN A 123 2.48 20.45 -4.70
N PRO A 124 3.42 19.55 -5.09
CA PRO A 124 3.21 18.57 -6.16
C PRO A 124 1.97 17.67 -5.95
N HIS A 125 1.67 17.35 -4.69
CA HIS A 125 0.54 16.50 -4.32
C HIS A 125 -0.68 17.29 -3.84
N TYR A 126 -0.88 18.52 -4.36
CA TYR A 126 -2.03 19.34 -3.98
C TYR A 126 -3.35 18.58 -4.09
N ARG A 127 -4.12 18.57 -3.01
CA ARG A 127 -5.40 17.86 -2.85
C ARG A 127 -5.34 16.32 -2.89
N TRP A 128 -4.18 15.70 -2.94
CA TRP A 128 -4.07 14.26 -2.83
C TRP A 128 -4.46 13.79 -1.43
N GLY A 129 -5.12 12.63 -1.37
CA GLY A 129 -5.54 12.03 -0.10
C GLY A 129 -6.69 12.76 0.60
N ILE A 130 -7.31 13.74 -0.03
CA ILE A 130 -8.48 14.44 0.51
C ILE A 130 -9.74 13.71 0.08
N HIS A 131 -10.42 13.14 1.06
CA HIS A 131 -11.63 12.36 0.85
C HIS A 131 -12.75 12.84 1.79
N PRO A 132 -14.04 12.82 1.34
CA PRO A 132 -15.17 13.19 2.20
C PRO A 132 -15.23 12.37 3.50
N GLU A 133 -14.87 11.08 3.43
CA GLU A 133 -14.84 10.16 4.56
C GLU A 133 -13.81 10.55 5.64
N LEU A 134 -12.81 11.37 5.26
CA LEU A 134 -11.73 11.85 6.12
C LEU A 134 -11.87 13.35 6.43
N SER A 135 -13.04 13.96 6.20
CA SER A 135 -13.27 15.39 6.36
C SER A 135 -12.96 15.92 7.79
N HIS A 136 -13.06 15.06 8.79
CA HIS A 136 -12.73 15.39 10.18
C HIS A 136 -11.27 15.11 10.53
N PHE A 137 -10.45 14.68 9.56
CA PHE A 137 -9.08 14.29 9.77
C PHE A 137 -8.11 15.27 9.06
N PRO A 138 -7.38 16.10 9.82
CA PRO A 138 -6.45 17.06 9.24
C PRO A 138 -5.37 16.39 8.38
N GLY A 139 -5.07 16.95 7.20
CA GLY A 139 -4.03 16.43 6.30
C GLY A 139 -4.48 15.30 5.37
N GLY A 140 -5.70 14.76 5.54
CA GLY A 140 -6.22 13.72 4.67
C GLY A 140 -5.71 12.30 4.99
N GLU A 141 -5.61 11.43 3.99
CA GLU A 141 -5.24 10.04 4.19
C GLU A 141 -3.79 9.84 4.64
N TYR A 142 -3.56 8.82 5.46
CA TYR A 142 -2.22 8.28 5.65
C TYR A 142 -1.77 7.53 4.41
N GLN A 143 -0.51 7.75 4.02
CA GLN A 143 0.13 7.02 2.94
C GLN A 143 0.28 5.54 3.32
N GLN A 144 -0.05 4.64 2.41
CA GLN A 144 0.07 3.20 2.62
C GLN A 144 0.80 2.49 1.47
N TRP A 145 1.27 3.24 0.48
CA TRP A 145 2.15 2.73 -0.57
C TRP A 145 3.55 2.37 -0.06
N PHE A 146 3.92 2.90 1.11
CA PHE A 146 4.96 2.36 1.98
C PHE A 146 4.42 2.15 3.38
N ILE A 147 4.93 1.16 4.08
CA ILE A 147 4.65 0.87 5.48
C ILE A 147 5.97 0.45 6.13
N ALA A 148 6.40 1.17 7.17
CA ALA A 148 7.57 0.80 7.95
C ALA A 148 7.12 0.55 9.40
N ALA A 149 7.19 -0.71 9.86
CA ALA A 149 6.70 -1.07 11.17
C ALA A 149 7.45 -2.26 11.79
N GLN A 150 7.47 -2.28 13.14
CA GLN A 150 7.84 -3.49 13.88
C GLN A 150 6.78 -4.58 13.70
N PRO A 151 7.14 -5.87 13.87
CA PRO A 151 6.16 -6.96 13.81
C PRO A 151 5.11 -6.79 14.92
N ARG A 152 3.90 -7.26 14.64
CA ARG A 152 2.75 -7.23 15.58
C ARG A 152 2.34 -5.83 16.04
N HIS A 153 2.63 -4.79 15.24
CA HIS A 153 2.25 -3.43 15.58
C HIS A 153 0.72 -3.28 15.66
N PRO A 154 0.18 -2.65 16.73
CA PRO A 154 -1.27 -2.60 16.98
C PRO A 154 -2.04 -1.85 15.88
N PHE A 155 -1.46 -0.85 15.23
CA PHE A 155 -2.09 -0.17 14.10
C PHE A 155 -2.42 -1.12 12.96
N LEU A 156 -1.47 -2.02 12.61
CA LEU A 156 -1.73 -2.99 11.54
C LEU A 156 -2.76 -4.03 11.93
N LYS A 157 -2.84 -4.41 13.22
CA LYS A 157 -3.93 -5.25 13.72
C LYS A 157 -5.27 -4.57 13.51
N ALA A 158 -5.42 -3.32 13.94
CA ALA A 158 -6.64 -2.54 13.77
C ALA A 158 -7.02 -2.38 12.28
N VAL A 159 -6.03 -2.14 11.40
CA VAL A 159 -6.25 -2.04 9.95
C VAL A 159 -6.75 -3.37 9.38
N ILE A 160 -6.13 -4.49 9.71
CA ILE A 160 -6.54 -5.82 9.25
C ILE A 160 -7.98 -6.11 9.70
N GLU A 161 -8.30 -5.88 10.98
CA GLU A 161 -9.65 -6.07 11.52
C GLU A 161 -10.69 -5.19 10.81
N LYS A 162 -10.33 -3.93 10.52
CA LYS A 162 -11.20 -3.02 9.76
C LYS A 162 -11.44 -3.50 8.34
N VAL A 163 -10.40 -3.92 7.64
CA VAL A 163 -10.49 -4.42 6.26
C VAL A 163 -11.29 -5.71 6.20
N VAL A 164 -11.03 -6.65 7.11
CA VAL A 164 -11.81 -7.90 7.23
C VAL A 164 -13.29 -7.58 7.44
N ARG A 165 -13.62 -6.68 8.36
CA ARG A 165 -15.01 -6.23 8.59
C ARG A 165 -15.60 -5.60 7.34
N ASN A 166 -14.88 -4.71 6.67
CA ASN A 166 -15.34 -4.10 5.42
C ASN A 166 -15.68 -5.13 4.34
N ILE A 167 -14.89 -6.22 4.24
CA ILE A 167 -15.10 -7.31 3.27
C ILE A 167 -16.33 -8.14 3.68
N LEU A 168 -16.48 -8.49 4.95
CA LEU A 168 -17.61 -9.27 5.45
C LEU A 168 -18.93 -8.49 5.32
N ASP A 169 -18.91 -7.20 5.60
CA ASP A 169 -20.09 -6.33 5.52
C ASP A 169 -20.40 -5.88 4.08
N TYR A 170 -19.51 -6.13 3.12
CA TYR A 170 -19.65 -5.64 1.75
C TYR A 170 -20.96 -6.08 1.08
N PRO A 171 -21.38 -7.36 1.19
CA PRO A 171 -22.62 -7.83 0.55
C PRO A 171 -23.90 -7.17 1.09
N SER A 172 -23.89 -6.71 2.34
CA SER A 172 -25.05 -6.09 3.00
C SER A 172 -25.19 -4.59 2.72
N LYS A 173 -24.21 -3.95 2.09
CA LYS A 173 -24.25 -2.52 1.77
C LYS A 173 -25.28 -2.24 0.69
N ILE A 174 -26.12 -1.22 0.93
CA ILE A 174 -27.15 -0.76 -0.01
C ILE A 174 -26.48 -0.33 -1.33
N GLU A 175 -25.39 0.46 -1.23
CA GLU A 175 -24.54 0.80 -2.36
C GLU A 175 -23.15 0.19 -2.16
N GLN A 176 -22.86 -0.85 -2.93
CA GLN A 176 -21.54 -1.48 -2.90
C GLN A 176 -20.53 -0.60 -3.64
N PRO A 177 -19.53 -0.05 -2.96
CA PRO A 177 -18.53 0.79 -3.63
C PRO A 177 -17.71 -0.02 -4.61
N ARG A 178 -17.48 0.51 -5.83
CA ARG A 178 -16.80 -0.16 -6.94
C ARG A 178 -15.65 0.68 -7.47
N GLY A 179 -14.84 0.12 -8.33
CA GLY A 179 -13.73 0.81 -8.97
C GLY A 179 -12.75 1.42 -7.97
N LYS A 180 -12.24 2.61 -8.29
CA LYS A 180 -11.30 3.32 -7.43
C LYS A 180 -11.86 3.55 -6.03
N ASN A 181 -13.06 4.10 -5.93
CA ASN A 181 -13.68 4.37 -4.63
C ASN A 181 -13.92 3.10 -3.82
N GLY A 182 -14.24 2.00 -4.48
CA GLY A 182 -14.39 0.70 -3.84
C GLY A 182 -13.11 0.23 -3.19
N VAL A 183 -11.99 0.28 -3.91
CA VAL A 183 -10.67 -0.08 -3.36
C VAL A 183 -10.30 0.83 -2.20
N LEU A 184 -10.35 2.16 -2.39
CA LEU A 184 -9.97 3.13 -1.36
C LEU A 184 -10.72 2.91 -0.03
N LYS A 185 -12.03 2.63 -0.09
CA LYS A 185 -12.92 2.48 1.07
C LYS A 185 -12.89 1.09 1.70
N THR A 186 -12.65 0.05 0.89
CA THR A 186 -12.72 -1.34 1.39
C THR A 186 -11.40 -1.81 1.97
N THR A 187 -10.30 -1.61 1.25
CA THR A 187 -8.97 -2.11 1.62
C THR A 187 -7.90 -1.04 1.68
N GLY A 188 -8.09 0.06 0.94
CA GLY A 188 -7.09 1.08 0.65
C GLY A 188 -6.91 2.13 1.74
N PRO A 189 -6.35 3.29 1.36
CA PRO A 189 -5.88 4.29 2.31
C PRO A 189 -6.98 4.93 3.16
N ILE A 190 -8.24 4.98 2.70
CA ILE A 190 -9.36 5.44 3.55
C ILE A 190 -9.58 4.47 4.70
N ALA A 191 -9.67 3.16 4.42
CA ALA A 191 -9.83 2.14 5.46
C ALA A 191 -8.63 2.13 6.44
N PHE A 192 -7.41 2.24 5.90
CA PHE A 192 -6.16 2.31 6.65
C PHE A 192 -6.15 3.51 7.61
N THR A 193 -6.46 4.71 7.09
CA THR A 193 -6.46 5.95 7.88
C THR A 193 -7.52 5.92 8.98
N LEU A 194 -8.74 5.50 8.65
CA LEU A 194 -9.84 5.41 9.63
C LEU A 194 -9.51 4.45 10.77
N ALA A 195 -8.91 3.29 10.48
CA ALA A 195 -8.56 2.31 11.49
C ALA A 195 -7.46 2.82 12.44
N ILE A 196 -6.41 3.42 11.90
CA ILE A 196 -5.30 3.98 12.71
C ILE A 196 -5.78 5.15 13.54
N ASN A 197 -6.53 6.08 12.94
CA ASN A 197 -7.03 7.25 13.66
C ASN A 197 -7.98 6.85 14.79
N GLN A 198 -8.88 5.90 14.54
CA GLN A 198 -9.76 5.35 15.58
C GLN A 198 -8.93 4.78 16.73
N TYR A 199 -7.91 3.98 16.42
CA TYR A 199 -7.03 3.40 17.44
C TYR A 199 -6.28 4.46 18.25
N ILE A 200 -5.76 5.51 17.59
CA ILE A 200 -5.09 6.64 18.27
C ILE A 200 -6.03 7.34 19.25
N LEU A 201 -7.26 7.63 18.81
CA LEU A 201 -8.26 8.32 19.64
C LEU A 201 -8.72 7.45 20.83
N GLU A 202 -9.01 6.17 20.60
CA GLU A 202 -9.47 5.24 21.65
C GLU A 202 -8.43 5.03 22.76
N HIS A 203 -7.13 5.13 22.42
CA HIS A 203 -6.05 4.89 23.36
C HIS A 203 -5.35 6.19 23.83
N GLY A 204 -5.83 7.35 23.39
CA GLY A 204 -5.24 8.64 23.78
C GLY A 204 -3.76 8.78 23.39
N LEU A 205 -3.37 8.23 22.23
CA LEU A 205 -1.97 8.18 21.83
C LEU A 205 -1.50 9.53 21.27
N SER A 206 -0.23 9.85 21.54
CA SER A 206 0.48 10.98 20.95
C SER A 206 1.72 10.49 20.23
N GLU A 207 2.28 11.33 19.38
CA GLU A 207 3.56 11.08 18.71
C GLU A 207 4.69 10.80 19.71
N GLY A 208 5.65 9.94 19.32
CA GLY A 208 6.84 9.60 20.12
C GLY A 208 6.72 8.31 20.93
N GLY A 209 5.52 7.69 20.99
CA GLY A 209 5.31 6.41 21.67
C GLY A 209 5.29 5.23 20.67
N LEU A 210 4.10 4.98 20.12
CA LEU A 210 3.89 3.87 19.17
C LEU A 210 4.21 4.24 17.73
N PHE A 211 4.37 5.52 17.39
CA PHE A 211 4.63 5.95 16.03
C PHE A 211 5.42 7.25 15.98
N ARG A 212 6.10 7.47 14.88
CA ARG A 212 6.70 8.75 14.49
C ARG A 212 6.04 9.24 13.20
N HIS A 213 5.56 10.48 13.20
CA HIS A 213 5.07 11.12 12.00
C HIS A 213 6.23 11.69 11.19
N ILE A 214 6.26 11.43 9.89
CA ILE A 214 7.32 11.88 8.98
C ILE A 214 6.75 12.61 7.77
N ASP A 215 7.54 13.49 7.21
CA ASP A 215 7.35 13.99 5.85
C ASP A 215 8.08 13.04 4.89
N SER A 216 7.33 12.16 4.23
CA SER A 216 7.90 11.11 3.39
C SER A 216 8.85 11.67 2.31
N SER A 217 8.50 12.79 1.71
CA SER A 217 9.31 13.42 0.66
C SER A 217 10.64 13.93 1.20
N LYS A 218 10.63 14.57 2.38
CA LYS A 218 11.88 15.07 3.01
C LYS A 218 12.76 13.93 3.51
N GLU A 219 12.17 12.85 4.00
CA GLU A 219 12.92 11.66 4.41
C GLU A 219 13.47 10.89 3.21
N GLY A 220 12.97 11.14 2.02
CA GLY A 220 13.45 10.51 0.79
C GLY A 220 12.67 9.28 0.35
N PHE A 221 11.43 9.10 0.84
CA PHE A 221 10.51 8.15 0.24
C PHE A 221 9.96 8.72 -1.07
N CYS A 222 10.11 7.99 -2.16
CA CYS A 222 9.68 8.38 -3.50
C CYS A 222 8.50 7.51 -3.94
N TYR A 223 7.35 8.12 -4.16
CA TYR A 223 6.12 7.42 -4.55
C TYR A 223 6.24 6.73 -5.91
N SER A 224 6.98 7.33 -6.84
CA SER A 224 7.16 6.78 -8.17
C SER A 224 8.60 6.91 -8.65
N ILE A 225 9.19 5.82 -9.11
CA ILE A 225 10.52 5.80 -9.73
C ILE A 225 10.61 6.69 -10.98
N PHE A 226 9.45 7.10 -11.54
CA PHE A 226 9.38 7.95 -12.72
C PHE A 226 9.43 9.46 -12.36
N GLU A 227 9.24 9.84 -11.09
CA GLU A 227 9.36 11.23 -10.64
C GLU A 227 10.82 11.70 -10.61
N GLU A 228 11.76 10.81 -10.34
CA GLU A 228 13.20 11.12 -10.31
C GLU A 228 13.79 11.45 -11.70
N SER A 229 13.16 11.01 -12.78
CA SER A 229 13.64 11.27 -14.15
C SER A 229 13.25 12.65 -14.68
N GLY A 230 12.68 13.54 -13.87
CA GLY A 230 12.18 14.85 -14.30
C GLY A 230 10.91 14.76 -15.15
N MET A 231 10.39 13.56 -15.36
CA MET A 231 9.10 13.34 -15.95
C MET A 231 8.04 13.40 -14.86
N THR A 232 7.26 14.48 -14.86
CA THR A 232 6.06 14.64 -14.01
C THR A 232 4.96 13.69 -14.49
N LEU A 233 5.25 12.40 -14.52
CA LEU A 233 4.26 11.38 -14.86
C LEU A 233 3.55 10.96 -13.60
N THR A 234 2.44 11.61 -13.31
CA THR A 234 1.49 11.08 -12.32
C THR A 234 1.13 9.64 -12.69
N HIS A 235 0.81 8.83 -11.70
CA HIS A 235 0.37 7.42 -11.87
C HIS A 235 -0.70 7.27 -12.99
N SER A 236 -1.52 8.31 -13.23
CA SER A 236 -2.49 8.38 -14.31
C SER A 236 -1.88 8.61 -15.68
N HIS A 237 -0.75 9.30 -15.81
CA HIS A 237 -0.12 9.55 -17.11
C HIS A 237 0.58 8.31 -17.68
N ILE A 238 1.20 7.48 -16.83
CA ILE A 238 1.82 6.22 -17.26
C ILE A 238 0.77 5.26 -17.83
N PHE A 239 -0.49 5.35 -17.36
CA PHE A 239 -1.56 4.46 -17.76
C PHE A 239 -2.57 5.07 -18.72
N ASN A 240 -2.62 6.40 -18.88
CA ASN A 240 -3.60 7.10 -19.74
C ASN A 240 -3.01 7.66 -21.03
N SER A 241 -1.68 7.78 -21.16
CA SER A 241 -1.09 8.27 -22.41
C SER A 241 -0.98 7.13 -23.43
N GLY A 242 -2.02 6.96 -24.23
CA GLY A 242 -1.93 6.29 -25.53
C GLY A 242 -1.11 7.09 -26.56
N GLY A 243 -0.17 7.93 -26.09
CA GLY A 243 0.74 8.74 -26.88
C GLY A 243 2.09 8.05 -27.01
N LYS A 244 2.56 7.95 -28.24
CA LYS A 244 3.93 7.55 -28.56
C LYS A 244 4.89 8.56 -27.98
N ASP A 245 5.52 8.26 -26.85
CA ASP A 245 6.75 8.91 -26.45
C ASP A 245 7.92 8.11 -27.03
N SER A 246 8.49 8.71 -28.08
CA SER A 246 9.58 8.12 -28.89
C SER A 246 10.94 8.05 -28.17
N GLU A 247 11.05 8.51 -26.94
CA GLU A 247 12.33 8.58 -26.22
C GLU A 247 12.52 7.55 -25.11
N THR A 248 11.46 6.89 -24.62
CA THR A 248 11.60 5.95 -23.50
C THR A 248 11.46 4.48 -23.87
N GLY A 249 11.21 4.14 -25.13
CA GLY A 249 11.11 2.75 -25.58
C GLY A 249 9.96 1.93 -24.95
N ILE A 250 9.05 2.56 -24.20
CA ILE A 250 7.89 1.90 -23.60
C ILE A 250 6.78 1.84 -24.67
N ASN A 251 6.94 0.92 -25.59
CA ASN A 251 5.98 0.66 -26.65
C ASN A 251 4.77 -0.14 -26.14
N ASN A 252 3.58 0.38 -26.44
CA ASN A 252 2.32 -0.30 -26.77
C ASN A 252 1.58 -1.15 -25.70
N ASP A 253 2.06 -1.34 -24.47
CA ASP A 253 1.28 -2.03 -23.45
C ASP A 253 0.47 -1.11 -22.54
N ALA A 254 0.70 0.22 -22.62
CA ALA A 254 0.00 1.20 -21.80
C ALA A 254 -1.53 1.24 -22.06
N SER A 255 -1.97 0.98 -23.30
CA SER A 255 -3.41 0.97 -23.62
C SER A 255 -4.13 -0.27 -23.09
N GLN A 256 -3.47 -1.43 -23.05
CA GLN A 256 -4.01 -2.65 -22.43
C GLN A 256 -3.99 -2.54 -20.90
N TYR A 257 -2.95 -1.93 -20.33
CA TYR A 257 -2.86 -1.66 -18.89
C TYR A 257 -3.93 -0.68 -18.42
N SER A 258 -4.20 0.39 -19.19
CA SER A 258 -5.24 1.38 -18.89
C SER A 258 -6.64 0.75 -18.86
N LYS A 259 -6.95 -0.15 -19.77
CA LYS A 259 -8.24 -0.87 -19.80
C LYS A 259 -8.40 -1.86 -18.66
N THR A 260 -7.30 -2.39 -18.13
CA THR A 260 -7.31 -3.38 -17.03
C THR A 260 -7.10 -2.76 -15.65
N HIS A 261 -6.78 -1.46 -15.58
CA HIS A 261 -6.53 -0.80 -14.31
C HIS A 261 -7.81 -0.72 -13.45
N TYR A 262 -7.69 -0.99 -12.16
CA TYR A 262 -8.81 -1.06 -11.21
C TYR A 262 -9.67 0.22 -11.15
N VAL A 263 -9.11 1.37 -11.52
CA VAL A 263 -9.81 2.67 -11.57
C VAL A 263 -11.03 2.63 -12.50
N ASN A 264 -10.94 1.86 -13.60
CA ASN A 264 -11.97 1.76 -14.62
C ASN A 264 -12.88 0.52 -14.45
N ARG A 265 -12.75 -0.20 -13.34
CA ARG A 265 -13.54 -1.40 -13.08
C ARG A 265 -14.90 -1.06 -12.49
N SER A 266 -15.92 -1.81 -12.91
CA SER A 266 -17.30 -1.69 -12.43
C SER A 266 -17.78 -2.92 -11.65
N GLU A 267 -16.96 -3.98 -11.63
CA GLU A 267 -17.25 -5.20 -10.90
C GLU A 267 -17.27 -4.95 -9.37
N PRO A 268 -17.97 -5.78 -8.57
CA PRO A 268 -17.87 -5.72 -7.12
C PRO A 268 -16.43 -5.98 -6.62
N ILE A 269 -16.00 -5.26 -5.59
CA ILE A 269 -14.68 -5.50 -4.93
C ILE A 269 -14.65 -6.89 -4.30
N VAL A 270 -15.76 -7.31 -3.71
CA VAL A 270 -15.91 -8.62 -3.06
C VAL A 270 -16.84 -9.48 -3.91
N ILE A 271 -16.40 -10.69 -4.21
CA ILE A 271 -17.20 -11.66 -4.98
C ILE A 271 -18.41 -12.06 -4.15
N PRO A 272 -19.64 -11.89 -4.69
CA PRO A 272 -20.86 -12.28 -3.98
C PRO A 272 -20.84 -13.75 -3.54
N GLY A 273 -21.23 -14.00 -2.30
CA GLY A 273 -21.30 -15.35 -1.72
C GLY A 273 -19.99 -15.94 -1.18
N MET A 274 -18.83 -15.40 -1.55
CA MET A 274 -17.56 -15.94 -1.03
C MET A 274 -17.19 -15.42 0.37
N ALA A 275 -17.71 -14.26 0.76
CA ALA A 275 -17.45 -13.69 2.09
C ALA A 275 -18.43 -14.19 3.16
N ALA A 276 -19.45 -14.97 2.81
CA ALA A 276 -20.41 -15.52 3.77
C ALA A 276 -19.68 -16.49 4.72
N ILE A 277 -19.65 -16.13 6.00
CA ILE A 277 -19.25 -17.05 7.06
C ILE A 277 -20.48 -17.95 7.29
N THR A 278 -20.44 -19.18 6.77
CA THR A 278 -21.36 -20.20 7.25
C THR A 278 -20.98 -20.51 8.70
N ASN A 279 -21.78 -20.02 9.65
CA ASN A 279 -21.72 -20.48 11.03
C ASN A 279 -22.05 -21.99 11.00
N ASN A 280 -21.04 -22.83 10.99
CA ASN A 280 -21.17 -24.24 11.34
C ASN A 280 -20.79 -24.43 12.80
#